data_a88aad074c3083c28d19eb2de6fa7336
#
_entry.id   a88aad074c3083c28d19eb2de6fa7336
#
_cell.length_a   1.000
_cell.length_b   1.000
_cell.length_c   1.000
_cell.angle_alpha   90.00
_cell.angle_beta   90.00
_cell.angle_gamma   90.00
#
_symmetry.space_group_name_H-M   'P 1'
#
loop_
_entity.id
_entity.type
_entity.pdbx_description
1 polymer ?
#
loop_
_entity_poly.entity_id
_entity_poly.type
_entity_poly.pdbx_seq_one_letter_code
_entity_poly.pdbx_strand_id
1 'polypeptide(L)'
;MKKFISVFNFTILVVLILSIPLLDKAKADWNPLELSRIRVSTATGLDSLPSEKATSSGTSINYIINAFGIGYTTSTLTIDESDVKVKKSSSVLDLSVMTGVQSFTFQAGYGWLLSHKWDHPSYDTTTNSSEGGSGFFNAGVDLGLFELTGVYRVWSMVHNVNLSWEDNKGRTKTSDEKNQLAYKEMYLGLGYKF
;
A
#
# COMPACT_ATOMS: atom_id res chain seq x y z
N MET A 1 -13.01 -3.21 -16.91
CA MET A 1 -11.67 -2.99 -16.37
C MET A 1 -11.13 -1.57 -16.59
N LYS A 2 -11.01 -1.05 -17.82
CA LYS A 2 -10.54 0.36 -18.06
C LYS A 2 -11.34 1.44 -17.30
N LYS A 3 -12.63 1.22 -17.03
CA LYS A 3 -13.49 2.18 -16.28
C LYS A 3 -13.16 2.27 -14.78
N PHE A 4 -12.71 1.18 -14.15
CA PHE A 4 -12.43 1.17 -12.71
C PHE A 4 -11.10 1.90 -12.39
N ILE A 5 -10.07 1.69 -13.20
CA ILE A 5 -8.78 2.40 -13.10
C ILE A 5 -8.99 3.90 -13.36
N SER A 6 -9.86 4.26 -14.31
CA SER A 6 -10.21 5.66 -14.62
C SER A 6 -10.93 6.35 -13.46
N VAL A 7 -11.86 5.66 -12.77
CA VAL A 7 -12.60 6.22 -11.62
C VAL A 7 -11.68 6.41 -10.43
N PHE A 8 -10.79 5.45 -10.16
CA PHE A 8 -9.84 5.53 -9.04
C PHE A 8 -8.82 6.66 -9.24
N ASN A 9 -8.24 6.79 -10.43
CA ASN A 9 -7.35 7.90 -10.77
C ASN A 9 -8.06 9.26 -10.75
N PHE A 10 -9.32 9.32 -11.18
CA PHE A 10 -10.14 10.53 -11.13
C PHE A 10 -10.45 10.94 -9.69
N THR A 11 -10.76 9.99 -8.81
CA THR A 11 -11.04 10.26 -7.39
C THR A 11 -9.80 10.80 -6.67
N ILE A 12 -8.61 10.26 -6.93
CA ILE A 12 -7.35 10.78 -6.38
C ILE A 12 -7.07 12.19 -6.90
N LEU A 13 -7.26 12.43 -8.18
CA LEU A 13 -7.08 13.76 -8.79
C LEU A 13 -8.07 14.78 -8.21
N VAL A 14 -9.33 14.39 -7.99
CA VAL A 14 -10.36 15.24 -7.38
C VAL A 14 -10.02 15.54 -5.91
N VAL A 15 -9.55 14.56 -5.14
CA VAL A 15 -9.10 14.77 -3.75
C VAL A 15 -7.88 15.70 -3.71
N LEU A 16 -6.92 15.53 -4.61
CA LEU A 16 -5.78 16.44 -4.74
C LEU A 16 -6.22 17.86 -5.12
N ILE A 17 -7.12 18.02 -6.07
CA ILE A 17 -7.63 19.33 -6.52
C ILE A 17 -8.48 20.00 -5.43
N LEU A 18 -9.31 19.26 -4.70
CA LEU A 18 -10.11 19.78 -3.59
C LEU A 18 -9.29 20.12 -2.34
N SER A 19 -8.09 19.55 -2.19
CA SER A 19 -7.17 19.92 -1.09
C SER A 19 -6.43 21.24 -1.34
N ILE A 20 -6.31 21.70 -2.60
CA ILE A 20 -5.62 22.97 -2.95
C ILE A 20 -6.27 24.20 -2.29
N PRO A 21 -7.59 24.41 -2.34
CA PRO A 21 -8.22 25.58 -1.68
C PRO A 21 -8.27 25.47 -0.15
N LEU A 22 -8.19 24.26 0.42
CA LEU A 22 -8.01 24.08 1.87
C LEU A 22 -6.60 24.48 2.32
N LEU A 23 -5.61 24.28 1.46
CA LEU A 23 -4.22 24.74 1.65
C LEU A 23 -4.13 26.28 1.68
N ASP A 24 -4.95 27.00 0.89
CA ASP A 24 -4.93 28.47 0.88
C ASP A 24 -5.53 29.12 2.15
N LYS A 25 -6.50 28.46 2.79
CA LYS A 25 -7.05 28.90 4.08
C LYS A 25 -6.14 28.56 5.27
N ALA A 26 -5.37 27.48 5.16
CA ALA A 26 -4.41 27.06 6.19
C ALA A 26 -3.09 27.88 6.16
N LYS A 27 -2.89 28.75 5.17
CA LYS A 27 -1.65 29.51 4.96
C LYS A 27 -1.27 30.48 6.08
N ALA A 28 -2.19 30.83 7.00
CA ALA A 28 -1.89 31.81 8.03
C ALA A 28 -0.82 31.35 9.04
N ASP A 29 -0.63 30.01 9.25
CA ASP A 29 0.33 29.46 10.21
C ASP A 29 1.08 28.21 9.66
N TRP A 30 1.03 27.97 8.36
CA TRP A 30 1.62 26.74 7.79
C TRP A 30 3.05 26.97 7.30
N ASN A 31 4.01 26.36 8.00
CA ASN A 31 5.41 26.30 7.57
C ASN A 31 5.70 24.91 6.96
N PRO A 32 5.88 24.78 5.63
CA PRO A 32 6.19 23.50 5.00
C PRO A 32 7.44 22.82 5.53
N LEU A 33 8.41 23.58 6.03
CA LEU A 33 9.65 23.05 6.62
C LEU A 33 9.38 22.22 7.89
N GLU A 34 8.33 22.54 8.63
CA GLU A 34 7.94 21.80 9.83
C GLU A 34 7.32 20.44 9.53
N LEU A 35 7.01 20.17 8.25
CA LEU A 35 6.49 18.87 7.81
C LEU A 35 7.59 17.86 7.48
N SER A 36 8.87 18.28 7.51
CA SER A 36 10.00 17.38 7.22
C SER A 36 10.15 16.31 8.30
N ARG A 37 10.05 15.03 7.92
CA ARG A 37 10.10 13.90 8.84
C ARG A 37 10.33 12.57 8.16
N ILE A 38 10.74 11.58 8.96
CA ILE A 38 10.75 10.18 8.60
C ILE A 38 9.60 9.50 9.34
N ARG A 39 8.81 8.70 8.64
CA ARG A 39 7.76 7.84 9.21
C ARG A 39 8.08 6.38 8.97
N VAL A 40 7.97 5.58 10.01
CA VAL A 40 8.07 4.12 9.93
C VAL A 40 6.80 3.53 10.49
N SER A 41 6.16 2.65 9.75
CA SER A 41 4.93 2.00 10.18
C SER A 41 4.94 0.50 9.86
N THR A 42 4.19 -0.26 10.63
CA THR A 42 4.01 -1.71 10.46
C THR A 42 2.54 -2.07 10.32
N ALA A 43 2.24 -3.05 9.51
CA ALA A 43 0.87 -3.56 9.33
C ALA A 43 0.34 -4.15 10.64
N THR A 44 -0.92 -3.89 10.92
CA THR A 44 -1.58 -4.33 12.18
C THR A 44 -2.15 -5.74 12.09
N GLY A 45 -2.16 -6.36 10.90
CA GLY A 45 -2.81 -7.65 10.65
C GLY A 45 -4.34 -7.57 10.55
N LEU A 46 -4.89 -6.34 10.57
CA LEU A 46 -6.34 -6.12 10.39
C LEU A 46 -6.66 -6.00 8.91
N ASP A 47 -7.05 -7.09 8.31
CA ASP A 47 -7.32 -7.17 6.88
C ASP A 47 -8.78 -7.41 6.57
N SER A 48 -9.19 -6.91 5.43
CA SER A 48 -10.50 -7.17 4.90
C SER A 48 -10.41 -7.70 3.47
N LEU A 49 -10.33 -9.02 3.36
CA LEU A 49 -10.85 -9.70 2.18
C LEU A 49 -12.30 -10.10 2.47
N PRO A 50 -13.23 -9.82 1.56
CA PRO A 50 -14.66 -10.00 1.83
C PRO A 50 -15.11 -11.44 2.12
N SER A 51 -14.31 -12.45 1.85
CA SER A 51 -14.72 -13.86 1.88
C SER A 51 -13.71 -14.85 2.45
N GLU A 52 -12.50 -14.44 2.85
CA GLU A 52 -11.43 -15.36 3.23
C GLU A 52 -10.75 -14.92 4.53
N LYS A 53 -10.26 -15.90 5.30
CA LYS A 53 -9.39 -15.61 6.44
C LYS A 53 -8.03 -15.20 5.88
N ALA A 54 -7.72 -13.93 5.97
CA ALA A 54 -6.46 -13.38 5.53
C ALA A 54 -5.81 -12.57 6.65
N THR A 55 -4.49 -12.61 6.70
CA THR A 55 -3.68 -11.77 7.58
C THR A 55 -2.61 -11.07 6.77
N SER A 56 -2.32 -9.81 7.07
CA SER A 56 -1.20 -9.11 6.46
C SER A 56 -0.08 -8.84 7.45
N SER A 57 1.11 -8.75 6.91
CA SER A 57 2.29 -8.24 7.58
C SER A 57 3.08 -7.38 6.61
N GLY A 58 3.70 -6.32 7.10
CA GLY A 58 4.45 -5.44 6.23
C GLY A 58 5.01 -4.23 6.95
N THR A 59 5.87 -3.51 6.27
CA THR A 59 6.49 -2.28 6.78
C THR A 59 6.44 -1.19 5.72
N SER A 60 6.34 0.04 6.16
CA SER A 60 6.40 1.23 5.32
C SER A 60 7.39 2.22 5.91
N ILE A 61 8.26 2.76 5.08
CA ILE A 61 9.18 3.84 5.43
C ILE A 61 8.92 4.98 4.46
N ASN A 62 8.62 6.17 4.98
CA ASN A 62 8.37 7.37 4.21
C ASN A 62 9.30 8.49 4.68
N TYR A 63 10.00 9.09 3.75
CA TYR A 63 10.81 10.28 3.95
C TYR A 63 10.10 11.48 3.34
N ILE A 64 9.83 12.50 4.15
CA ILE A 64 9.02 13.65 3.79
C ILE A 64 9.86 14.90 3.93
N ILE A 65 9.95 15.72 2.88
CA ILE A 65 10.60 17.01 2.84
C ILE A 65 9.63 18.04 2.29
N ASN A 66 9.42 19.12 3.03
CA ASN A 66 8.59 20.25 2.57
C ASN A 66 7.25 19.81 1.98
N ALA A 67 6.54 18.95 2.69
CA ALA A 67 5.25 18.37 2.28
C ALA A 67 5.28 17.28 1.19
N PHE A 68 6.40 17.01 0.54
CA PHE A 68 6.52 15.94 -0.44
C PHE A 68 7.18 14.71 0.16
N GLY A 69 6.59 13.55 -0.04
CA GLY A 69 7.10 12.29 0.50
C GLY A 69 7.47 11.31 -0.59
N ILE A 70 8.59 10.63 -0.37
CA ILE A 70 8.98 9.42 -1.08
C ILE A 70 9.12 8.29 -0.07
N GLY A 71 8.68 7.09 -0.43
CA GLY A 71 8.69 5.97 0.50
C GLY A 71 8.80 4.62 -0.18
N TYR A 72 8.97 3.62 0.65
CA TYR A 72 8.98 2.22 0.25
C TYR A 72 8.11 1.42 1.20
N THR A 73 7.19 0.66 0.65
CA THR A 73 6.29 -0.20 1.43
C THR A 73 6.36 -1.64 0.94
N THR A 74 6.44 -2.55 1.89
CA THR A 74 6.27 -3.99 1.67
C THR A 74 4.99 -4.47 2.32
N SER A 75 4.36 -5.45 1.71
CA SER A 75 3.21 -6.17 2.27
C SER A 75 3.31 -7.64 1.91
N THR A 76 2.99 -8.50 2.86
CA THR A 76 2.79 -9.93 2.66
C THR A 76 1.42 -10.30 3.16
N LEU A 77 0.53 -10.63 2.25
CA LEU A 77 -0.81 -11.15 2.51
C LEU A 77 -0.73 -12.68 2.58
N THR A 78 -1.16 -13.24 3.69
CA THR A 78 -1.31 -14.69 3.87
C THR A 78 -2.80 -15.02 3.86
N ILE A 79 -3.22 -15.89 2.96
CA ILE A 79 -4.60 -16.31 2.77
C ILE A 79 -4.70 -17.78 3.16
N ASP A 80 -5.64 -18.12 4.02
CA ASP A 80 -5.91 -19.50 4.42
C ASP A 80 -6.98 -20.09 3.44
N GLU A 81 -6.51 -20.85 2.45
CA GLU A 81 -7.35 -21.55 1.47
C GLU A 81 -7.42 -23.04 1.82
N SER A 82 -8.57 -23.53 2.33
CA SER A 82 -8.85 -24.97 2.52
C SER A 82 -7.65 -25.80 3.03
N ASP A 83 -7.08 -25.41 4.17
CA ASP A 83 -5.90 -26.03 4.84
C ASP A 83 -4.53 -25.70 4.22
N VAL A 84 -4.48 -24.84 3.21
CA VAL A 84 -3.24 -24.40 2.58
C VAL A 84 -3.04 -22.89 2.80
N LYS A 85 -1.83 -22.49 3.17
CA LYS A 85 -1.48 -21.07 3.34
C LYS A 85 -0.78 -20.54 2.10
N VAL A 86 -1.47 -19.67 1.37
CA VAL A 86 -0.93 -18.97 0.21
C VAL A 86 -0.38 -17.62 0.63
N LYS A 87 0.85 -17.30 0.22
CA LYS A 87 1.48 -16.01 0.50
C LYS A 87 1.62 -15.18 -0.76
N LYS A 88 1.19 -13.91 -0.68
CA LYS A 88 1.32 -12.93 -1.75
C LYS A 88 2.11 -11.74 -1.23
N SER A 89 3.36 -11.59 -1.68
CA SER A 89 4.26 -10.53 -1.24
C SER A 89 4.36 -9.45 -2.31
N SER A 90 4.23 -8.20 -1.90
CA SER A 90 4.26 -7.03 -2.79
C SER A 90 5.18 -5.95 -2.23
N SER A 91 5.81 -5.20 -3.11
CA SER A 91 6.51 -3.98 -2.74
C SER A 91 6.16 -2.84 -3.68
N VAL A 92 6.12 -1.63 -3.15
CA VAL A 92 5.79 -0.41 -3.88
C VAL A 92 6.76 0.72 -3.55
N LEU A 93 6.97 1.60 -4.54
CA LEU A 93 7.55 2.91 -4.35
C LEU A 93 6.42 3.92 -4.15
N ASP A 94 6.39 4.57 -3.01
CA ASP A 94 5.37 5.55 -2.63
C ASP A 94 5.79 6.97 -3.00
N LEU A 95 4.88 7.72 -3.63
CA LEU A 95 4.96 9.17 -3.71
C LEU A 95 3.73 9.79 -3.03
N SER A 96 3.93 10.87 -2.29
CA SER A 96 2.88 11.44 -1.46
C SER A 96 3.01 12.94 -1.27
N VAL A 97 1.91 13.52 -0.84
CA VAL A 97 1.85 14.90 -0.34
C VAL A 97 1.32 14.88 1.09
N MET A 98 1.80 15.83 1.88
CA MET A 98 1.46 15.97 3.29
C MET A 98 1.01 17.39 3.60
N THR A 99 0.07 17.52 4.52
CA THR A 99 -0.35 18.79 5.12
C THR A 99 -0.49 18.61 6.63
N GLY A 100 -0.55 19.72 7.36
CA GLY A 100 -0.76 19.70 8.80
C GLY A 100 -1.67 20.85 9.25
N VAL A 101 -2.42 20.60 10.31
CA VAL A 101 -3.26 21.59 10.99
C VAL A 101 -3.08 21.41 12.48
N GLN A 102 -2.48 22.39 13.14
CA GLN A 102 -2.11 22.30 14.57
C GLN A 102 -1.24 21.06 14.85
N SER A 103 -1.69 20.18 15.74
CA SER A 103 -1.01 18.93 16.09
C SER A 103 -1.39 17.75 15.20
N PHE A 104 -2.18 17.97 14.17
CA PHE A 104 -2.61 16.90 13.26
C PHE A 104 -1.91 17.01 11.91
N THR A 105 -1.55 15.87 11.37
CA THR A 105 -0.91 15.76 10.06
C THR A 105 -1.69 14.77 9.21
N PHE A 106 -1.75 15.07 7.91
CA PHE A 106 -2.45 14.26 6.94
C PHE A 106 -1.54 14.06 5.72
N GLN A 107 -1.40 12.83 5.27
CA GLN A 107 -0.61 12.48 4.10
C GLN A 107 -1.47 11.61 3.20
N ALA A 108 -1.45 11.88 1.91
CA ALA A 108 -2.07 11.03 0.90
C ALA A 108 -1.05 10.72 -0.19
N GLY A 109 -1.11 9.52 -0.73
CA GLY A 109 -0.15 9.12 -1.74
C GLY A 109 -0.58 7.89 -2.53
N TYR A 110 0.29 7.59 -3.50
CA TYR A 110 0.16 6.42 -4.35
C TYR A 110 1.50 5.68 -4.42
N GLY A 111 1.44 4.36 -4.31
CA GLY A 111 2.56 3.45 -4.45
C GLY A 111 2.49 2.70 -5.77
N TRP A 112 3.53 2.84 -6.59
CA TRP A 112 3.71 2.04 -7.81
C TRP A 112 4.29 0.69 -7.47
N LEU A 113 3.70 -0.37 -8.01
CA LEU A 113 4.17 -1.72 -7.81
C LEU A 113 5.58 -1.91 -8.40
N LEU A 114 6.53 -2.28 -7.54
CA LEU A 114 7.90 -2.64 -7.93
C LEU A 114 8.05 -4.13 -8.11
N SER A 115 7.46 -4.91 -7.22
CA SER A 115 7.50 -6.37 -7.28
C SER A 115 6.24 -6.98 -6.68
N HIS A 116 5.87 -8.13 -7.20
CA HIS A 116 4.85 -8.99 -6.64
C HIS A 116 5.29 -10.43 -6.81
N LYS A 117 5.16 -11.21 -5.74
CA LYS A 117 5.47 -12.64 -5.73
C LYS A 117 4.30 -13.38 -5.11
N TRP A 118 3.89 -14.43 -5.77
CA TRP A 118 2.93 -15.40 -5.24
C TRP A 118 3.69 -16.67 -4.87
N ASP A 119 3.50 -17.16 -3.66
CA ASP A 119 4.11 -18.36 -3.13
C ASP A 119 2.99 -19.31 -2.71
N HIS A 120 2.91 -20.45 -3.39
CA HIS A 120 1.90 -21.48 -3.16
C HIS A 120 2.58 -22.79 -2.81
N PRO A 121 2.26 -23.44 -1.66
CA PRO A 121 3.01 -24.61 -1.19
C PRO A 121 2.84 -25.87 -2.05
N SER A 122 1.80 -25.94 -2.89
CA SER A 122 1.54 -27.11 -3.76
C SER A 122 1.94 -26.91 -5.21
N TYR A 123 2.42 -25.72 -5.59
CA TYR A 123 2.78 -25.37 -6.96
C TYR A 123 4.06 -24.57 -6.98
N ASP A 124 4.93 -24.85 -7.96
CA ASP A 124 5.99 -23.90 -8.30
C ASP A 124 5.37 -22.71 -9.04
N THR A 125 5.57 -21.52 -8.52
CA THR A 125 4.97 -20.31 -9.06
C THR A 125 6.01 -19.38 -9.64
N THR A 126 5.79 -18.92 -10.86
CA THR A 126 6.58 -17.87 -11.50
C THR A 126 5.68 -16.71 -11.87
N THR A 127 5.92 -15.53 -11.28
CA THR A 127 5.19 -14.32 -11.64
C THR A 127 5.79 -13.73 -12.92
N ASN A 128 5.05 -13.79 -14.03
CA ASN A 128 5.51 -13.33 -15.34
C ASN A 128 5.40 -11.82 -15.50
N SER A 129 4.30 -11.24 -14.97
CA SER A 129 4.10 -9.78 -14.96
C SER A 129 3.15 -9.38 -13.86
N SER A 130 3.34 -8.18 -13.35
CA SER A 130 2.45 -7.58 -12.35
C SER A 130 2.27 -6.10 -12.65
N GLU A 131 1.04 -5.63 -12.59
CA GLU A 131 0.66 -4.25 -12.82
C GLU A 131 -0.25 -3.75 -11.71
N GLY A 132 -0.16 -2.45 -11.39
CA GLY A 132 -1.02 -1.83 -10.39
C GLY A 132 -0.24 -1.11 -9.31
N GLY A 133 -0.79 -1.08 -8.10
CA GLY A 133 -0.18 -0.38 -6.98
C GLY A 133 -1.10 -0.26 -5.79
N SER A 134 -0.87 0.77 -4.98
CA SER A 134 -1.70 1.03 -3.80
C SER A 134 -1.91 2.52 -3.60
N GLY A 135 -3.13 2.91 -3.22
CA GLY A 135 -3.40 4.24 -2.68
C GLY A 135 -3.35 4.21 -1.16
N PHE A 136 -2.88 5.27 -0.53
CA PHE A 136 -2.88 5.34 0.92
C PHE A 136 -3.23 6.73 1.45
N PHE A 137 -3.79 6.72 2.65
CA PHE A 137 -4.03 7.87 3.48
C PHE A 137 -3.41 7.62 4.86
N ASN A 138 -2.70 8.61 5.37
CA ASN A 138 -2.06 8.56 6.67
C ASN A 138 -2.49 9.78 7.50
N ALA A 139 -2.94 9.54 8.72
CA ALA A 139 -3.20 10.57 9.71
C ALA A 139 -2.23 10.41 10.87
N GLY A 140 -1.72 11.54 11.38
CA GLY A 140 -0.79 11.55 12.49
C GLY A 140 -1.14 12.60 13.54
N VAL A 141 -0.70 12.34 14.76
CA VAL A 141 -0.74 13.27 15.88
C VAL A 141 0.68 13.63 16.26
N ASP A 142 0.98 14.92 16.15
CA ASP A 142 2.30 15.49 16.44
C ASP A 142 2.48 15.63 17.95
N LEU A 143 3.55 15.06 18.48
CA LEU A 143 3.94 15.06 19.90
C LEU A 143 5.27 15.80 20.13
N GLY A 144 5.56 16.81 19.31
CA GLY A 144 6.80 17.57 19.33
C GLY A 144 7.81 17.00 18.32
N LEU A 145 8.86 16.35 18.78
CA LEU A 145 9.84 15.70 17.89
C LEU A 145 9.34 14.38 17.30
N PHE A 146 8.32 13.79 17.91
CA PHE A 146 7.73 12.53 17.50
C PHE A 146 6.30 12.72 17.00
N GLU A 147 5.83 11.76 16.26
CA GLU A 147 4.48 11.68 15.75
C GLU A 147 3.97 10.24 15.85
N LEU A 148 2.72 10.08 16.29
CA LEU A 148 2.00 8.82 16.16
C LEU A 148 1.20 8.82 14.86
N THR A 149 1.28 7.76 14.06
CA THR A 149 0.62 7.69 12.76
C THR A 149 -0.22 6.44 12.59
N GLY A 150 -1.35 6.61 11.89
CA GLY A 150 -2.19 5.53 11.39
C GLY A 150 -2.32 5.63 9.87
N VAL A 151 -2.02 4.56 9.14
CA VAL A 151 -2.11 4.49 7.69
C VAL A 151 -3.22 3.53 7.29
N TYR A 152 -4.07 3.97 6.38
CA TYR A 152 -5.01 3.14 5.66
C TYR A 152 -4.56 3.03 4.21
N ARG A 153 -4.34 1.80 3.74
CA ARG A 153 -3.83 1.50 2.40
C ARG A 153 -4.78 0.56 1.68
N VAL A 154 -5.05 0.87 0.43
CA VAL A 154 -5.85 0.04 -0.48
C VAL A 154 -4.95 -0.42 -1.63
N TRP A 155 -4.81 -1.72 -1.76
CA TRP A 155 -4.06 -2.37 -2.84
C TRP A 155 -4.99 -2.74 -3.98
N SER A 156 -4.51 -2.56 -5.21
CA SER A 156 -5.18 -3.01 -6.42
C SER A 156 -4.14 -3.39 -7.46
N MET A 157 -4.05 -4.66 -7.76
CA MET A 157 -3.06 -5.18 -8.70
C MET A 157 -3.62 -6.33 -9.53
N VAL A 158 -3.03 -6.50 -10.70
CA VAL A 158 -3.27 -7.62 -11.61
C VAL A 158 -1.94 -8.31 -11.83
N HIS A 159 -1.90 -9.61 -11.73
CA HIS A 159 -0.70 -10.41 -11.96
C HIS A 159 -1.00 -11.62 -12.83
N ASN A 160 -0.06 -11.94 -13.70
CA ASN A 160 -0.05 -13.16 -14.48
C ASN A 160 0.98 -14.11 -13.86
N VAL A 161 0.54 -15.29 -13.51
CA VAL A 161 1.34 -16.31 -12.83
C VAL A 161 1.33 -17.57 -13.65
N ASN A 162 2.51 -18.15 -13.88
CA ASN A 162 2.63 -19.50 -14.37
C ASN A 162 2.73 -20.45 -13.17
N LEU A 163 1.82 -21.41 -13.12
CA LEU A 163 1.79 -22.47 -12.12
C LEU A 163 2.36 -23.73 -12.76
N SER A 164 3.26 -24.41 -12.07
CA SER A 164 3.76 -25.73 -12.49
C SER A 164 3.66 -26.74 -11.36
N TRP A 165 3.28 -27.97 -11.72
CA TRP A 165 3.18 -29.11 -10.81
C TRP A 165 3.44 -30.42 -11.52
N GLU A 166 3.80 -31.44 -10.78
CA GLU A 166 3.89 -32.80 -11.33
C GLU A 166 2.57 -33.57 -11.19
N ASP A 167 2.14 -34.22 -12.26
CA ASP A 167 0.98 -35.13 -12.21
C ASP A 167 1.39 -36.48 -11.58
N ASN A 168 0.40 -37.33 -11.26
CA ASN A 168 0.60 -38.64 -10.65
C ASN A 168 1.47 -39.60 -11.51
N LYS A 169 1.88 -39.20 -12.71
CA LYS A 169 2.74 -39.94 -13.63
C LYS A 169 4.13 -39.30 -13.76
N GLY A 170 4.48 -38.33 -12.90
CA GLY A 170 5.74 -37.63 -12.93
C GLY A 170 5.91 -36.68 -14.12
N ARG A 171 4.82 -36.21 -14.74
CA ARG A 171 4.86 -35.28 -15.88
C ARG A 171 4.56 -33.86 -15.37
N THR A 172 5.43 -32.93 -15.73
CA THR A 172 5.22 -31.50 -15.43
C THR A 172 4.00 -30.97 -16.20
N LYS A 173 3.08 -30.37 -15.49
CA LYS A 173 1.92 -29.61 -15.99
C LYS A 173 2.14 -28.15 -15.73
N THR A 174 1.65 -27.30 -16.61
CA THR A 174 1.71 -25.84 -16.45
C THR A 174 0.35 -25.22 -16.75
N SER A 175 0.02 -24.14 -16.04
CA SER A 175 -1.16 -23.31 -16.29
C SER A 175 -0.80 -21.84 -16.11
N ASP A 176 -1.26 -21.00 -17.02
CA ASP A 176 -1.16 -19.56 -16.89
C ASP A 176 -2.45 -19.01 -16.28
N GLU A 177 -2.31 -18.31 -15.16
CA GLU A 177 -3.44 -17.69 -14.48
C GLU A 177 -3.27 -16.18 -14.42
N LYS A 178 -4.36 -15.46 -14.73
CA LYS A 178 -4.47 -14.04 -14.55
C LYS A 178 -5.35 -13.75 -13.35
N ASN A 179 -4.73 -13.27 -12.28
CA ASN A 179 -5.42 -12.97 -11.03
C ASN A 179 -5.49 -11.46 -10.79
N GLN A 180 -6.63 -11.00 -10.31
CA GLN A 180 -6.80 -9.65 -9.79
C GLN A 180 -6.87 -9.73 -8.27
N LEU A 181 -6.01 -8.96 -7.61
CA LEU A 181 -5.96 -8.86 -6.16
C LEU A 181 -6.31 -7.44 -5.73
N ALA A 182 -7.30 -7.32 -4.85
CA ALA A 182 -7.65 -6.06 -4.20
C ALA A 182 -7.89 -6.31 -2.72
N TYR A 183 -7.18 -5.60 -1.85
CA TYR A 183 -7.31 -5.71 -0.41
C TYR A 183 -6.95 -4.41 0.30
N LYS A 184 -7.23 -4.35 1.59
CA LYS A 184 -7.03 -3.18 2.43
C LYS A 184 -6.17 -3.55 3.61
N GLU A 185 -5.32 -2.63 4.03
CA GLU A 185 -4.44 -2.79 5.18
C GLU A 185 -4.46 -1.56 6.07
N MET A 186 -4.23 -1.77 7.35
CA MET A 186 -3.96 -0.72 8.31
C MET A 186 -2.56 -0.87 8.86
N TYR A 187 -1.85 0.26 9.00
CA TYR A 187 -0.53 0.32 9.63
C TYR A 187 -0.58 1.29 10.81
N LEU A 188 0.20 0.97 11.84
CA LEU A 188 0.51 1.90 12.91
C LEU A 188 1.99 2.22 12.89
N GLY A 189 2.34 3.45 13.18
CA GLY A 189 3.73 3.87 13.06
C GLY A 189 4.10 5.09 13.90
N LEU A 190 5.37 5.39 13.80
CA LEU A 190 5.98 6.55 14.42
C LEU A 190 6.64 7.42 13.35
N GLY A 191 6.55 8.73 13.53
CA GLY A 191 7.29 9.73 12.79
C GLY A 191 8.33 10.41 13.69
N TYR A 192 9.44 10.84 13.10
CA TYR A 192 10.44 11.70 13.71
C TYR A 192 10.64 12.93 12.85
N LYS A 193 10.49 14.13 13.45
CA LYS A 193 10.70 15.43 12.82
C LYS A 193 12.17 15.83 12.88
N PHE A 194 12.67 16.50 11.85
CA PHE A 194 14.03 17.04 11.77
C PHE A 194 14.03 18.38 11.05
#